data_2dc63e545ca9d7e56bd1d62156cc310e
#
_entry.id   2dc63e545ca9d7e56bd1d62156cc310e
#
_cell.length_a   1.000
_cell.length_b   1.000
_cell.length_c   1.000
_cell.angle_alpha   90.00
_cell.angle_beta   90.00
_cell.angle_gamma   90.00
#
_symmetry.space_group_name_H-M   'P 1'
#
loop_
_entity.id
_entity.type
_entity.pdbx_description
1 polymer ?
#
loop_
_entity_poly.entity_id
_entity_poly.type
_entity_poly.pdbx_seq_one_letter_code
_entity_poly.pdbx_strand_id
1 'polypeptide(L)'
;LCNHGFEDDHCNSSMEILQSTADMAFRVPVFLSHPSTLNNTQLRFLSRLITEIQNALLFPRTLPDTEQYPEKTLTSVRRMILSSYGFIATNLQQVFAMYTQTNTGSQPPAPSWEGAPFLQIEPSMAYLYGLPMLLIKEKGVNSIGIWNPLVQPYFIIEWDSTKPLNDFFGTVEWKELFQNWVARVRNGYFIQTEPSFQYECRGNL
;
A
#
# COMPACT_ATOMS: atom_id res chain seq x y z
N LEU A 1 -13.30 -0.96 56.09
CA LEU A 1 -13.63 0.00 54.99
C LEU A 1 -12.32 0.37 54.28
N CYS A 2 -11.88 -0.42 53.37
CA CYS A 2 -10.75 -0.11 52.48
C CYS A 2 -11.30 0.10 51.10
N ASN A 3 -11.10 1.31 50.56
CA ASN A 3 -11.36 1.69 49.18
C ASN A 3 -10.35 0.97 48.28
N HIS A 4 -10.83 0.04 47.48
CA HIS A 4 -10.17 -0.48 46.30
C HIS A 4 -10.85 0.13 45.06
N GLY A 5 -10.29 1.18 44.51
CA GLY A 5 -10.87 1.88 43.37
C GLY A 5 -9.86 2.64 42.49
N PHE A 6 -8.57 2.31 42.51
CA PHE A 6 -7.58 3.07 41.73
C PHE A 6 -6.50 2.24 41.01
N GLU A 7 -6.53 0.90 41.10
CA GLU A 7 -5.49 0.07 40.48
C GLU A 7 -5.90 -0.60 39.15
N ASP A 8 -7.20 -0.64 38.82
CA ASP A 8 -7.65 -1.37 37.63
C ASP A 8 -7.45 -0.57 36.32
N ASP A 9 -7.52 0.76 36.37
CA ASP A 9 -7.38 1.59 35.14
C ASP A 9 -5.94 1.62 34.59
N HIS A 10 -4.93 1.56 35.47
CA HIS A 10 -3.53 1.53 35.03
C HIS A 10 -3.11 0.15 34.47
N CYS A 11 -3.68 -0.91 34.96
CA CYS A 11 -3.40 -2.28 34.48
C CYS A 11 -4.02 -2.52 33.09
N ASN A 12 -5.24 -2.04 32.86
CA ASN A 12 -5.89 -2.12 31.56
C ASN A 12 -5.16 -1.28 30.50
N SER A 13 -4.78 -0.05 30.82
CA SER A 13 -4.03 0.81 29.89
C SER A 13 -2.66 0.20 29.51
N SER A 14 -1.96 -0.41 30.48
CA SER A 14 -0.67 -1.07 30.22
C SER A 14 -0.82 -2.35 29.38
N MET A 15 -1.89 -3.12 29.59
CA MET A 15 -2.19 -4.30 28.80
C MET A 15 -2.60 -3.96 27.37
N GLU A 16 -3.39 -2.89 27.17
CA GLU A 16 -3.76 -2.40 25.84
C GLU A 16 -2.54 -1.90 25.06
N ILE A 17 -1.59 -1.20 25.70
CA ILE A 17 -0.34 -0.76 25.10
C ILE A 17 0.54 -1.96 24.72
N LEU A 18 0.67 -2.95 25.59
CA LEU A 18 1.44 -4.18 25.32
C LEU A 18 0.81 -5.01 24.21
N GLN A 19 -0.52 -5.11 24.17
CA GLN A 19 -1.24 -5.82 23.13
C GLN A 19 -1.15 -5.11 21.79
N SER A 20 -1.25 -3.78 21.77
CA SER A 20 -1.04 -2.95 20.58
C SER A 20 0.38 -3.06 20.03
N THR A 21 1.40 -3.09 20.90
CA THR A 21 2.81 -3.27 20.48
C THR A 21 3.10 -4.69 20.01
N ALA A 22 2.52 -5.70 20.64
CA ALA A 22 2.64 -7.09 20.21
C ALA A 22 1.95 -7.31 18.85
N ASP A 23 0.75 -6.76 18.64
CA ASP A 23 0.04 -6.82 17.36
C ASP A 23 0.84 -6.17 16.22
N MET A 24 1.56 -5.08 16.48
CA MET A 24 2.43 -4.45 15.48
C MET A 24 3.66 -5.31 15.15
N ALA A 25 4.22 -6.02 16.11
CA ALA A 25 5.41 -6.86 15.93
C ALA A 25 5.16 -8.08 15.01
N PHE A 26 3.91 -8.54 14.89
CA PHE A 26 3.53 -9.68 14.04
C PHE A 26 3.01 -9.30 12.66
N ARG A 27 2.92 -8.00 12.34
CA ARG A 27 2.42 -7.53 11.05
C ARG A 27 3.55 -7.41 10.04
N VAL A 28 3.31 -7.95 8.85
CA VAL A 28 4.28 -7.87 7.75
C VAL A 28 4.26 -6.46 7.14
N PRO A 29 5.39 -5.74 7.10
CA PRO A 29 5.42 -4.39 6.57
C PRO A 29 5.24 -4.36 5.05
N VAL A 30 4.36 -3.47 4.58
CA VAL A 30 4.10 -3.19 3.18
C VAL A 30 4.16 -1.69 2.93
N PHE A 31 4.68 -1.28 1.78
CA PHE A 31 4.71 0.13 1.43
C PHE A 31 3.40 0.53 0.74
N LEU A 32 2.67 1.46 1.35
CA LEU A 32 1.47 2.09 0.82
C LEU A 32 1.81 3.47 0.24
N SER A 33 1.81 3.57 -1.07
CA SER A 33 2.05 4.80 -1.82
C SER A 33 0.72 5.48 -2.18
N HIS A 34 0.59 6.76 -1.84
CA HIS A 34 -0.59 7.57 -2.14
C HIS A 34 -0.23 9.05 -2.29
N PRO A 35 -1.06 9.89 -2.94
CA PRO A 35 -0.86 11.33 -2.98
C PRO A 35 -0.89 11.95 -1.58
N SER A 36 -0.07 12.95 -1.34
CA SER A 36 -0.04 13.69 -0.07
C SER A 36 -1.26 14.58 0.17
N THR A 37 -1.92 15.03 -0.90
CA THR A 37 -3.12 15.88 -0.82
C THR A 37 -4.33 15.09 -1.29
N LEU A 38 -5.32 14.96 -0.44
CA LEU A 38 -6.52 14.17 -0.68
C LEU A 38 -7.78 14.98 -0.36
N ASN A 39 -8.82 14.80 -1.18
CA ASN A 39 -10.15 15.29 -0.85
C ASN A 39 -10.85 14.33 0.15
N ASN A 40 -12.00 14.75 0.70
CA ASN A 40 -12.72 13.97 1.73
C ASN A 40 -13.15 12.57 1.25
N THR A 41 -13.47 12.40 -0.02
CA THR A 41 -13.85 11.09 -0.59
C THR A 41 -12.63 10.17 -0.70
N GLN A 42 -11.52 10.71 -1.16
CA GLN A 42 -10.24 9.99 -1.25
C GLN A 42 -9.70 9.64 0.14
N LEU A 43 -9.82 10.52 1.13
CA LEU A 43 -9.46 10.23 2.54
C LEU A 43 -10.26 9.06 3.11
N ARG A 44 -11.57 9.02 2.88
CA ARG A 44 -12.42 7.90 3.32
C ARG A 44 -12.03 6.59 2.64
N PHE A 45 -11.72 6.65 1.34
CA PHE A 45 -11.24 5.49 0.60
C PHE A 45 -9.91 4.98 1.17
N LEU A 46 -8.93 5.86 1.36
CA LEU A 46 -7.63 5.51 1.91
C LEU A 46 -7.74 4.94 3.32
N SER A 47 -8.56 5.54 4.19
CA SER A 47 -8.81 5.04 5.54
C SER A 47 -9.40 3.63 5.53
N ARG A 48 -10.34 3.35 4.62
CA ARG A 48 -10.89 2.00 4.46
C ARG A 48 -9.83 1.02 3.92
N LEU A 49 -9.03 1.42 2.96
CA LEU A 49 -7.94 0.60 2.42
C LEU A 49 -6.92 0.24 3.51
N ILE A 50 -6.52 1.20 4.34
CA ILE A 50 -5.65 0.95 5.50
C ILE A 50 -6.28 -0.09 6.44
N THR A 51 -7.57 0.01 6.72
CA THR A 51 -8.30 -0.97 7.54
C THR A 51 -8.26 -2.37 6.92
N GLU A 52 -8.48 -2.50 5.61
CA GLU A 52 -8.39 -3.80 4.90
C GLU A 52 -6.98 -4.40 5.00
N ILE A 53 -5.93 -3.58 4.83
CA ILE A 53 -4.52 -4.00 4.96
C ILE A 53 -4.24 -4.47 6.40
N GLN A 54 -4.68 -3.71 7.40
CA GLN A 54 -4.50 -4.06 8.81
C GLN A 54 -5.25 -5.32 9.22
N ASN A 55 -6.48 -5.51 8.73
CA ASN A 55 -7.27 -6.72 8.96
C ASN A 55 -6.62 -7.96 8.34
N ALA A 56 -5.82 -7.78 7.30
CA ALA A 56 -5.00 -8.84 6.70
C ALA A 56 -3.68 -9.09 7.47
N LEU A 57 -3.50 -8.54 8.68
CA LEU A 57 -2.29 -8.61 9.49
C LEU A 57 -1.03 -8.10 8.76
N LEU A 58 -1.20 -7.08 7.94
CA LEU A 58 -0.12 -6.33 7.33
C LEU A 58 0.03 -4.96 8.00
N PHE A 59 1.22 -4.37 7.92
CA PHE A 59 1.49 -3.04 8.44
C PHE A 59 1.73 -2.07 7.28
N PRO A 60 0.76 -1.19 6.94
CA PRO A 60 0.95 -0.19 5.89
C PRO A 60 1.90 0.91 6.38
N ARG A 61 3.01 1.07 5.67
CA ARG A 61 4.00 2.13 5.88
C ARG A 61 3.84 3.18 4.79
N THR A 62 3.82 4.45 5.18
CA THR A 62 3.67 5.59 4.26
C THR A 62 4.72 6.66 4.53
N LEU A 63 5.08 7.45 3.52
CA LEU A 63 5.94 8.61 3.63
C LEU A 63 5.11 9.88 3.41
N PRO A 64 5.22 10.90 4.28
CA PRO A 64 6.00 10.98 5.53
C PRO A 64 5.23 10.54 6.78
N ASP A 65 3.99 10.01 6.66
CA ASP A 65 3.04 9.89 7.77
C ASP A 65 3.47 8.88 8.84
N THR A 66 3.89 7.68 8.45
CA THR A 66 4.37 6.68 9.41
C THR A 66 5.87 6.75 9.65
N GLU A 67 6.63 7.30 8.69
CA GLU A 67 8.08 7.37 8.76
C GLU A 67 8.61 8.66 8.13
N GLN A 68 9.61 9.25 8.79
CA GLN A 68 10.36 10.39 8.28
C GLN A 68 11.86 10.07 8.31
N TYR A 69 12.51 10.30 7.20
CA TYR A 69 13.94 10.12 7.08
C TYR A 69 14.63 11.44 6.75
N PRO A 70 15.85 11.69 7.28
CA PRO A 70 16.60 12.92 7.00
C PRO A 70 17.16 12.97 5.57
N GLU A 71 17.09 11.87 4.83
CA GLU A 71 17.60 11.78 3.47
C GLU A 71 16.64 12.44 2.45
N LYS A 72 17.16 12.63 1.23
CA LYS A 72 16.37 13.09 0.09
C LYS A 72 15.30 12.07 -0.28
N THR A 73 14.16 12.54 -0.77
CA THR A 73 12.93 11.77 -1.01
C THR A 73 13.14 10.43 -1.73
N LEU A 74 13.92 10.40 -2.82
CA LEU A 74 14.16 9.14 -3.55
C LEU A 74 14.94 8.11 -2.73
N THR A 75 15.84 8.55 -1.86
CA THR A 75 16.56 7.66 -0.94
C THR A 75 15.61 7.09 0.10
N SER A 76 14.70 7.91 0.62
CA SER A 76 13.67 7.47 1.57
C SER A 76 12.73 6.45 0.93
N VAL A 77 12.25 6.70 -0.29
CA VAL A 77 11.44 5.76 -1.09
C VAL A 77 12.18 4.43 -1.28
N ARG A 78 13.45 4.49 -1.69
CA ARG A 78 14.28 3.29 -1.84
C ARG A 78 14.40 2.50 -0.55
N ARG A 79 14.60 3.17 0.59
CA ARG A 79 14.65 2.54 1.91
C ARG A 79 13.32 1.84 2.26
N MET A 80 12.20 2.50 2.01
CA MET A 80 10.86 1.93 2.21
C MET A 80 10.67 0.66 1.39
N ILE A 81 11.03 0.68 0.11
CA ILE A 81 10.91 -0.46 -0.79
C ILE A 81 11.77 -1.63 -0.31
N LEU A 82 13.05 -1.37 0.03
CA LEU A 82 13.98 -2.40 0.49
C LEU A 82 13.63 -3.02 1.84
N SER A 83 12.81 -2.35 2.64
CA SER A 83 12.38 -2.80 3.97
C SER A 83 10.89 -3.18 4.04
N SER A 84 10.25 -3.39 2.89
CA SER A 84 8.87 -3.84 2.76
C SER A 84 8.79 -5.14 1.97
N TYR A 85 7.77 -5.94 2.23
CA TYR A 85 7.55 -7.24 1.58
C TYR A 85 6.44 -7.21 0.53
N GLY A 86 5.80 -6.06 0.38
CA GLY A 86 4.79 -5.79 -0.64
C GLY A 86 4.64 -4.31 -0.88
N PHE A 87 4.04 -4.00 -2.01
CA PHE A 87 3.77 -2.64 -2.45
C PHE A 87 2.32 -2.50 -2.88
N ILE A 88 1.66 -1.47 -2.38
CA ILE A 88 0.32 -1.08 -2.82
C ILE A 88 0.31 0.41 -3.12
N ALA A 89 -0.28 0.82 -4.24
CA ALA A 89 -0.38 2.23 -4.59
C ALA A 89 -1.78 2.62 -5.02
N THR A 90 -2.15 3.87 -4.70
CA THR A 90 -3.41 4.48 -5.10
C THR A 90 -3.15 5.72 -5.96
N ASN A 91 -3.45 5.63 -7.26
CA ASN A 91 -3.34 6.75 -8.18
C ASN A 91 -4.67 7.49 -8.27
N LEU A 92 -4.76 8.59 -7.55
CA LEU A 92 -5.99 9.35 -7.34
C LEU A 92 -5.96 10.66 -8.13
N GLN A 93 -7.14 11.18 -8.50
CA GLN A 93 -7.29 12.44 -9.21
C GLN A 93 -6.67 13.59 -8.42
N GLN A 94 -5.68 14.28 -9.00
CA GLN A 94 -4.97 15.39 -8.38
C GLN A 94 -5.16 16.70 -9.15
N VAL A 95 -4.90 16.68 -10.45
CA VAL A 95 -4.97 17.85 -11.32
C VAL A 95 -5.75 17.51 -12.59
N PHE A 96 -6.71 18.34 -12.96
CA PHE A 96 -7.38 18.23 -14.25
C PHE A 96 -6.57 18.96 -15.31
N ALA A 97 -5.97 18.22 -16.25
CA ALA A 97 -5.12 18.75 -17.29
C ALA A 97 -5.88 18.94 -18.59
N MET A 98 -5.71 20.13 -19.20
CA MET A 98 -6.17 20.43 -20.56
C MET A 98 -4.93 20.65 -21.45
N TYR A 99 -4.82 19.83 -22.48
CA TYR A 99 -3.69 19.91 -23.41
C TYR A 99 -4.02 20.84 -24.58
N THR A 100 -3.18 21.83 -24.80
CA THR A 100 -3.42 22.86 -25.82
C THR A 100 -2.61 22.63 -27.08
N GLN A 101 -1.50 21.90 -27.00
CA GLN A 101 -0.57 21.71 -28.09
C GLN A 101 0.23 20.43 -27.96
N THR A 102 0.62 19.85 -29.08
CA THR A 102 1.65 18.80 -29.18
C THR A 102 2.88 19.32 -29.90
N ASN A 103 4.05 18.76 -29.66
CA ASN A 103 5.29 19.10 -30.32
C ASN A 103 5.31 18.74 -31.82
N THR A 104 4.44 17.81 -32.21
CA THR A 104 4.31 17.38 -33.62
C THR A 104 3.23 18.13 -34.39
N GLY A 105 2.48 19.04 -33.74
CA GLY A 105 1.33 19.72 -34.33
C GLY A 105 0.11 18.85 -34.54
N SER A 106 0.13 17.60 -34.02
CA SER A 106 -1.03 16.70 -34.03
C SER A 106 -2.11 17.19 -33.04
N GLN A 107 -3.31 16.68 -33.18
CA GLN A 107 -4.39 17.02 -32.24
C GLN A 107 -4.00 16.67 -30.80
N PRO A 108 -4.12 17.60 -29.84
CA PRO A 108 -3.87 17.33 -28.43
C PRO A 108 -4.76 16.22 -27.89
N PRO A 109 -4.27 15.46 -26.88
CA PRO A 109 -5.10 14.50 -26.17
C PRO A 109 -6.33 15.15 -25.53
N ALA A 110 -7.37 14.37 -25.31
CA ALA A 110 -8.52 14.84 -24.56
C ALA A 110 -8.12 15.21 -23.13
N PRO A 111 -8.81 16.19 -22.51
CA PRO A 111 -8.59 16.54 -21.12
C PRO A 111 -8.74 15.31 -20.19
N SER A 112 -7.86 15.20 -19.20
CA SER A 112 -7.85 14.07 -18.27
C SER A 112 -7.41 14.48 -16.87
N TRP A 113 -7.76 13.68 -15.88
CA TRP A 113 -7.19 13.81 -14.55
C TRP A 113 -5.78 13.21 -14.52
N GLU A 114 -4.86 13.93 -13.90
CA GLU A 114 -3.50 13.45 -13.66
C GLU A 114 -3.34 13.12 -12.18
N GLY A 115 -2.61 12.02 -11.92
CA GLY A 115 -2.20 11.64 -10.58
C GLY A 115 -0.92 12.35 -10.12
N ALA A 116 -0.46 12.05 -8.92
CA ALA A 116 0.79 12.60 -8.40
C ALA A 116 2.02 12.02 -9.13
N PRO A 117 3.05 12.83 -9.43
CA PRO A 117 4.25 12.37 -10.16
C PRO A 117 4.98 11.20 -9.48
N PHE A 118 5.04 11.17 -8.16
CA PHE A 118 5.69 10.08 -7.41
C PHE A 118 5.03 8.72 -7.64
N LEU A 119 3.75 8.69 -8.01
CA LEU A 119 3.04 7.47 -8.38
C LEU A 119 3.46 6.88 -9.74
N GLN A 120 4.36 7.53 -10.46
CA GLN A 120 5.10 6.91 -11.58
C GLN A 120 6.43 6.30 -11.08
N ILE A 121 7.08 6.94 -10.11
CA ILE A 121 8.43 6.59 -9.65
C ILE A 121 8.36 5.41 -8.66
N GLU A 122 7.56 5.53 -7.61
CA GLU A 122 7.51 4.55 -6.51
C GLU A 122 7.09 3.15 -6.98
N PRO A 123 6.01 2.99 -7.76
CA PRO A 123 5.65 1.67 -8.27
C PRO A 123 6.67 1.13 -9.29
N SER A 124 7.33 2.00 -10.07
CA SER A 124 8.41 1.56 -10.98
C SER A 124 9.61 1.02 -10.22
N MET A 125 9.98 1.66 -9.11
CA MET A 125 11.04 1.16 -8.23
C MET A 125 10.63 -0.15 -7.56
N ALA A 126 9.39 -0.26 -7.06
CA ALA A 126 8.88 -1.49 -6.45
C ALA A 126 8.86 -2.66 -7.44
N TYR A 127 8.48 -2.41 -8.69
CA TYR A 127 8.53 -3.38 -9.77
C TYR A 127 9.95 -3.87 -10.04
N LEU A 128 10.91 -2.96 -10.14
CA LEU A 128 12.32 -3.29 -10.37
C LEU A 128 12.89 -4.18 -9.26
N TYR A 129 12.45 -3.97 -8.01
CA TYR A 129 12.85 -4.80 -6.87
C TYR A 129 12.06 -6.10 -6.72
N GLY A 130 11.09 -6.36 -7.60
CA GLY A 130 10.31 -7.60 -7.61
C GLY A 130 9.32 -7.73 -6.46
N LEU A 131 8.90 -6.64 -5.84
CA LEU A 131 7.88 -6.70 -4.79
C LEU A 131 6.53 -7.16 -5.35
N PRO A 132 5.75 -7.97 -4.61
CA PRO A 132 4.34 -8.18 -4.91
C PRO A 132 3.60 -6.85 -4.95
N MET A 133 2.95 -6.53 -6.07
CA MET A 133 2.34 -5.23 -6.30
C MET A 133 0.82 -5.35 -6.42
N LEU A 134 0.11 -4.37 -5.84
CA LEU A 134 -1.32 -4.13 -6.02
C LEU A 134 -1.53 -2.65 -6.34
N LEU A 135 -2.10 -2.36 -7.50
CA LEU A 135 -2.31 -1.00 -7.96
C LEU A 135 -3.80 -0.68 -8.05
N ILE A 136 -4.20 0.46 -7.50
CA ILE A 136 -5.56 0.97 -7.53
C ILE A 136 -5.54 2.34 -8.19
N LYS A 137 -6.38 2.53 -9.19
CA LYS A 137 -6.50 3.79 -9.91
C LYS A 137 -7.91 4.35 -9.75
N GLU A 138 -8.03 5.63 -9.40
CA GLU A 138 -9.32 6.30 -9.44
C GLU A 138 -9.77 6.48 -10.89
N LYS A 139 -11.05 6.20 -11.15
CA LYS A 139 -11.67 6.35 -12.46
C LYS A 139 -11.47 7.74 -13.03
N GLY A 140 -11.11 7.81 -14.30
CA GLY A 140 -10.83 9.05 -15.00
C GLY A 140 -9.39 9.56 -14.89
N VAL A 141 -8.55 8.96 -14.03
CA VAL A 141 -7.12 9.26 -14.00
C VAL A 141 -6.46 8.67 -15.25
N ASN A 142 -5.57 9.46 -15.85
CA ASN A 142 -4.84 9.09 -17.08
C ASN A 142 -4.02 7.80 -16.86
N SER A 143 -4.15 6.87 -17.81
CA SER A 143 -3.49 5.57 -17.78
C SER A 143 -2.17 5.61 -18.56
N ILE A 144 -1.19 6.36 -18.08
CA ILE A 144 0.14 6.49 -18.70
C ILE A 144 1.23 5.79 -17.86
N GLY A 145 2.34 5.46 -18.49
CA GLY A 145 3.50 4.85 -17.84
C GLY A 145 3.14 3.54 -17.15
N ILE A 146 3.48 3.42 -15.88
CA ILE A 146 3.23 2.22 -15.07
C ILE A 146 1.73 1.95 -14.83
N TRP A 147 0.85 2.91 -15.09
CA TRP A 147 -0.60 2.79 -14.97
C TRP A 147 -1.31 2.38 -16.25
N ASN A 148 -0.55 2.12 -17.33
CA ASN A 148 -1.11 1.64 -18.58
C ASN A 148 -1.29 0.11 -18.52
N PRO A 149 -2.54 -0.42 -18.57
CA PRO A 149 -2.80 -1.85 -18.43
C PRO A 149 -2.21 -2.71 -19.56
N LEU A 150 -1.79 -2.10 -20.68
CA LEU A 150 -1.21 -2.82 -21.80
C LEU A 150 0.29 -3.14 -21.64
N VAL A 151 0.97 -2.50 -20.69
CA VAL A 151 2.43 -2.65 -20.51
C VAL A 151 2.81 -3.39 -19.23
N GLN A 152 1.84 -3.92 -18.48
CA GLN A 152 2.09 -4.41 -17.13
C GLN A 152 1.80 -5.88 -16.94
N PRO A 153 2.62 -6.59 -16.15
CA PRO A 153 2.38 -7.97 -15.75
C PRO A 153 1.45 -8.13 -14.52
N TYR A 154 0.85 -7.05 -14.01
CA TYR A 154 -0.02 -7.04 -12.84
C TYR A 154 -1.34 -6.32 -13.11
N PHE A 155 -2.36 -6.61 -12.29
CA PHE A 155 -3.67 -6.00 -12.43
C PHE A 155 -3.73 -4.61 -11.80
N ILE A 156 -4.42 -3.69 -12.49
CA ILE A 156 -4.82 -2.39 -11.95
C ILE A 156 -6.32 -2.45 -11.70
N ILE A 157 -6.73 -2.23 -10.45
CA ILE A 157 -8.14 -2.18 -10.09
C ILE A 157 -8.61 -0.73 -10.19
N GLU A 158 -9.74 -0.51 -10.88
CA GLU A 158 -10.29 0.83 -10.99
C GLU A 158 -11.34 1.08 -9.88
N TRP A 159 -11.18 2.18 -9.15
CA TRP A 159 -12.10 2.68 -8.15
C TRP A 159 -12.93 3.85 -8.69
N ASP A 160 -14.26 3.73 -8.65
CA ASP A 160 -15.18 4.80 -9.02
C ASP A 160 -15.57 5.61 -7.77
N SER A 161 -14.97 6.81 -7.62
CA SER A 161 -15.19 7.71 -6.48
C SER A 161 -16.60 8.31 -6.40
N THR A 162 -17.42 8.14 -7.44
CA THR A 162 -18.83 8.58 -7.45
C THR A 162 -19.75 7.55 -6.81
N LYS A 163 -19.26 6.34 -6.52
CA LYS A 163 -20.03 5.25 -5.94
C LYS A 163 -19.72 5.03 -4.46
N PRO A 164 -20.62 4.39 -3.70
CA PRO A 164 -20.34 3.99 -2.33
C PRO A 164 -19.08 3.11 -2.24
N LEU A 165 -18.33 3.23 -1.14
CA LEU A 165 -17.10 2.43 -0.93
C LEU A 165 -17.35 0.92 -0.97
N ASN A 166 -18.51 0.48 -0.50
CA ASN A 166 -18.84 -0.96 -0.53
C ASN A 166 -19.01 -1.52 -1.95
N ASP A 167 -19.31 -0.66 -2.93
CA ASP A 167 -19.36 -1.07 -4.34
C ASP A 167 -17.97 -1.39 -4.91
N PHE A 168 -16.91 -0.98 -4.25
CA PHE A 168 -15.54 -1.35 -4.56
C PHE A 168 -15.07 -2.49 -3.65
N PHE A 169 -15.04 -2.27 -2.34
CA PHE A 169 -14.50 -3.25 -1.37
C PHE A 169 -15.37 -4.51 -1.22
N GLY A 170 -16.62 -4.47 -1.66
CA GLY A 170 -17.55 -5.60 -1.70
C GLY A 170 -17.40 -6.50 -2.93
N THR A 171 -16.69 -6.06 -3.98
CA THR A 171 -16.56 -6.80 -5.23
C THR A 171 -15.75 -8.08 -5.07
N VAL A 172 -16.06 -9.08 -5.90
CA VAL A 172 -15.27 -10.32 -5.99
C VAL A 172 -13.87 -10.01 -6.51
N GLU A 173 -13.76 -9.14 -7.51
CA GLU A 173 -12.48 -8.71 -8.09
C GLU A 173 -11.52 -8.16 -7.03
N TRP A 174 -12.00 -7.19 -6.22
CA TRP A 174 -11.20 -6.65 -5.12
C TRP A 174 -10.74 -7.75 -4.16
N LYS A 175 -11.67 -8.58 -3.70
CA LYS A 175 -11.38 -9.62 -2.70
C LYS A 175 -10.36 -10.63 -3.20
N GLU A 176 -10.51 -11.12 -4.43
CA GLU A 176 -9.60 -12.10 -5.02
C GLU A 176 -8.21 -11.51 -5.26
N LEU A 177 -8.11 -10.32 -5.86
CA LEU A 177 -6.82 -9.69 -6.14
C LEU A 177 -6.10 -9.27 -4.87
N PHE A 178 -6.84 -8.73 -3.88
CA PHE A 178 -6.28 -8.37 -2.59
C PHE A 178 -5.77 -9.61 -1.82
N GLN A 179 -6.55 -10.69 -1.74
CA GLN A 179 -6.14 -11.92 -1.07
C GLN A 179 -4.95 -12.58 -1.75
N ASN A 180 -4.91 -12.58 -3.08
CA ASN A 180 -3.77 -13.10 -3.84
C ASN A 180 -2.50 -12.28 -3.54
N TRP A 181 -2.61 -10.95 -3.54
CA TRP A 181 -1.51 -10.07 -3.19
C TRP A 181 -1.02 -10.31 -1.75
N VAL A 182 -1.93 -10.39 -0.77
CA VAL A 182 -1.61 -10.71 0.64
C VAL A 182 -0.87 -12.04 0.76
N ALA A 183 -1.31 -13.07 0.05
CA ALA A 183 -0.66 -14.38 0.05
C ALA A 183 0.78 -14.29 -0.49
N ARG A 184 0.99 -13.54 -1.57
CA ARG A 184 2.34 -13.33 -2.16
C ARG A 184 3.26 -12.54 -1.21
N VAL A 185 2.73 -11.51 -0.55
CA VAL A 185 3.47 -10.71 0.45
C VAL A 185 3.94 -11.60 1.59
N ARG A 186 3.03 -12.41 2.15
CA ARG A 186 3.35 -13.34 3.25
C ARG A 186 4.36 -14.40 2.83
N ASN A 187 4.19 -14.98 1.65
CA ASN A 187 5.13 -15.96 1.13
C ASN A 187 6.54 -15.37 0.98
N GLY A 188 6.66 -14.15 0.44
CA GLY A 188 7.94 -13.44 0.34
C GLY A 188 8.55 -13.17 1.73
N TYR A 189 7.76 -12.80 2.71
CA TYR A 189 8.22 -12.61 4.09
C TYR A 189 8.77 -13.91 4.68
N PHE A 190 8.04 -15.01 4.61
CA PHE A 190 8.46 -16.29 5.16
C PHE A 190 9.72 -16.83 4.48
N ILE A 191 9.82 -16.75 3.16
CA ILE A 191 11.03 -17.19 2.44
C ILE A 191 12.28 -16.40 2.87
N GLN A 192 12.13 -15.09 3.13
CA GLN A 192 13.28 -14.24 3.49
C GLN A 192 13.65 -14.31 4.97
N THR A 193 12.68 -14.60 5.85
CA THR A 193 12.88 -14.55 7.30
C THR A 193 12.93 -15.91 7.97
N GLU A 194 12.48 -16.97 7.29
CA GLU A 194 12.56 -18.32 7.82
C GLU A 194 14.02 -18.75 7.91
N PRO A 195 14.51 -19.15 9.10
CA PRO A 195 15.87 -19.65 9.22
C PRO A 195 16.00 -20.92 8.40
N SER A 196 17.04 -20.98 7.56
CA SER A 196 17.38 -22.21 6.83
C SER A 196 17.83 -23.29 7.83
N PHE A 197 16.89 -24.07 8.33
CA PHE A 197 17.23 -25.30 9.07
C PHE A 197 17.79 -26.31 8.07
N GLN A 198 19.07 -26.43 8.01
CA GLN A 198 19.71 -27.60 7.40
C GLN A 198 19.44 -28.79 8.34
N TYR A 199 18.44 -29.58 8.01
CA TYR A 199 18.34 -30.94 8.54
C TYR A 199 19.51 -31.72 7.93
N GLU A 200 20.67 -31.69 8.59
CA GLU A 200 21.68 -32.74 8.36
C GLU A 200 21.06 -34.05 8.87
N CYS A 201 20.52 -34.84 7.96
CA CYS A 201 20.32 -36.26 8.23
C CYS A 201 21.71 -36.85 8.49
N ARG A 202 22.14 -36.87 9.75
CA ARG A 202 23.23 -37.75 10.17
C ARG A 202 22.74 -39.15 9.95
N GLY A 203 23.03 -39.71 8.79
CA GLY A 203 22.93 -41.14 8.57
C GLY A 203 23.92 -41.79 9.54
N ASN A 204 23.37 -42.43 10.56
CA ASN A 204 24.14 -43.38 11.34
C ASN A 204 24.52 -44.54 10.41
N LEU A 205 25.80 -44.62 10.09
CA LEU A 205 26.44 -45.85 9.66
C LEU A 205 26.76 -46.71 10.89
#